data_b10931238dbcdbe8cb49d61d4c20c914
#
_entry.id   b10931238dbcdbe8cb49d61d4c20c914
#
_cell.length_a   1.000
_cell.length_b   1.000
_cell.length_c   1.000
_cell.angle_alpha   90.00
_cell.angle_beta   90.00
_cell.angle_gamma   90.00
#
_symmetry.space_group_name_H-M   'P 1'
#
loop_
_entity.id
_entity.type
_entity.pdbx_description
1 polymer ?
#
loop_
_entity_poly.entity_id
_entity_poly.type
_entity_poly.pdbx_seq_one_letter_code
_entity_poly.pdbx_strand_id
1 'polypeptide(L)'
;MSERLFFMITHGPDHTEHVTIPFVMAVAALASDVEAVIGLQADGVEIGVKGRADSIAAEGFPPLSKLMNDYRELGGKILICGPCVKSRQIDAATQLVENAEVVAAARFVAELTSATNALTY
;
A
#
# COMPACT_ATOMS: atom_id res chain seq x y z
N MET A 1 8.71 8.91 21.76
CA MET A 1 9.00 8.57 20.36
C MET A 1 7.81 7.89 19.75
N SER A 2 7.41 8.34 18.57
CA SER A 2 6.30 7.71 17.85
C SER A 2 6.77 6.41 17.20
N GLU A 3 5.94 5.40 17.27
CA GLU A 3 6.17 4.18 16.50
C GLU A 3 5.68 4.41 15.07
N ARG A 4 6.44 3.88 14.11
CA ARG A 4 6.16 4.07 12.70
C ARG A 4 6.41 2.76 11.96
N LEU A 5 5.35 2.22 11.37
CA LEU A 5 5.42 0.96 10.64
C LEU A 5 5.43 1.22 9.14
N PHE A 6 6.23 0.45 8.42
CA PHE A 6 6.25 0.49 6.98
C PHE A 6 5.97 -0.90 6.42
N PHE A 7 5.00 -0.98 5.52
CA PHE A 7 4.62 -2.24 4.88
C PHE A 7 4.89 -2.14 3.39
N MET A 8 5.80 -2.97 2.88
CA MET A 8 6.08 -3.03 1.45
C MET A 8 5.33 -4.20 0.84
N ILE A 9 4.51 -3.94 -0.17
CA ILE A 9 3.77 -4.98 -0.90
C ILE A 9 4.41 -5.16 -2.25
N THR A 10 4.91 -6.38 -2.51
CA THR A 10 5.56 -6.73 -3.77
C THR A 10 4.74 -7.70 -4.61
N HIS A 11 3.73 -8.32 -4.00
CA HIS A 11 2.85 -9.25 -4.69
C HIS A 11 1.66 -8.49 -5.32
N GLY A 12 1.16 -9.03 -6.41
CA GLY A 12 0.05 -8.46 -7.14
C GLY A 12 -1.30 -9.07 -6.78
N PRO A 13 -2.35 -8.73 -7.56
CA PRO A 13 -3.73 -9.14 -7.27
C PRO A 13 -3.95 -10.66 -7.18
N ASP A 14 -3.08 -11.46 -7.77
CA ASP A 14 -3.20 -12.92 -7.72
C ASP A 14 -2.90 -13.51 -6.34
N HIS A 15 -2.26 -12.73 -5.48
CA HIS A 15 -1.87 -13.16 -4.14
C HIS A 15 -2.74 -12.42 -3.13
N THR A 16 -4.00 -12.85 -3.02
CA THR A 16 -5.03 -12.09 -2.30
C THR A 16 -4.70 -11.81 -0.84
N GLU A 17 -4.14 -12.77 -0.13
CA GLU A 17 -3.76 -12.54 1.28
C GLU A 17 -2.58 -11.62 1.40
N HIS A 18 -1.56 -11.77 0.54
CA HIS A 18 -0.36 -10.93 0.58
C HIS A 18 -0.67 -9.46 0.34
N VAL A 19 -1.69 -9.16 -0.44
CA VAL A 19 -2.06 -7.76 -0.70
C VAL A 19 -3.10 -7.26 0.30
N THR A 20 -3.81 -8.14 0.98
CA THR A 20 -4.87 -7.77 1.93
C THR A 20 -4.34 -7.57 3.35
N ILE A 21 -3.51 -8.50 3.84
CA ILE A 21 -3.01 -8.45 5.22
C ILE A 21 -2.29 -7.14 5.56
N PRO A 22 -1.42 -6.59 4.70
CA PRO A 22 -0.78 -5.32 5.03
C PRO A 22 -1.78 -4.19 5.28
N PHE A 23 -2.90 -4.15 4.56
CA PHE A 23 -3.92 -3.13 4.79
C PHE A 23 -4.68 -3.39 6.09
N VAL A 24 -4.91 -4.66 6.45
CA VAL A 24 -5.48 -4.99 7.76
C VAL A 24 -4.58 -4.46 8.87
N MET A 25 -3.28 -4.72 8.76
CA MET A 25 -2.29 -4.27 9.74
C MET A 25 -2.21 -2.74 9.81
N ALA A 26 -2.18 -2.11 8.64
CA ALA A 26 -2.05 -0.65 8.58
C ALA A 26 -3.28 0.07 9.13
N VAL A 27 -4.48 -0.43 8.85
CA VAL A 27 -5.71 0.12 9.41
C VAL A 27 -5.70 -0.02 10.94
N ALA A 28 -5.32 -1.18 11.44
CA ALA A 28 -5.22 -1.42 12.90
C ALA A 28 -4.21 -0.48 13.54
N ALA A 29 -3.06 -0.26 12.89
CA ALA A 29 -2.04 0.65 13.40
C ALA A 29 -2.57 2.08 13.49
N LEU A 30 -3.14 2.59 12.40
CA LEU A 30 -3.66 3.96 12.36
C LEU A 30 -4.79 4.15 13.38
N ALA A 31 -5.65 3.16 13.55
CA ALA A 31 -6.74 3.22 14.52
C ALA A 31 -6.22 3.21 15.97
N SER A 32 -4.98 2.79 16.18
CA SER A 32 -4.33 2.74 17.50
C SER A 32 -3.31 3.87 17.69
N ASP A 33 -3.37 4.89 16.85
CA ASP A 33 -2.43 6.03 16.89
C ASP A 33 -0.97 5.63 16.61
N VAL A 34 -0.76 4.55 15.86
CA VAL A 34 0.56 4.15 15.38
C VAL A 34 0.65 4.57 13.92
N GLU A 35 1.72 5.27 13.55
CA GLU A 35 1.93 5.67 12.17
C GLU A 35 2.16 4.44 11.29
N ALA A 36 1.57 4.44 10.11
CA ALA A 36 1.72 3.34 9.16
C ALA A 36 1.73 3.89 7.73
N VAL A 37 2.68 3.39 6.94
CA VAL A 37 2.81 3.76 5.53
C VAL A 37 2.85 2.47 4.71
N ILE A 38 2.13 2.45 3.61
CA ILE A 38 2.14 1.34 2.66
C ILE A 38 2.97 1.75 1.44
N GLY A 39 3.91 0.88 1.07
CA GLY A 39 4.66 1.02 -0.18
C GLY A 39 4.27 -0.07 -1.16
N LEU A 40 4.24 0.24 -2.43
CA LEU A 40 3.96 -0.72 -3.50
C LEU A 40 5.13 -0.77 -4.47
N GLN A 41 5.68 -1.97 -4.67
CA GLN A 41 6.76 -2.24 -5.62
C GLN A 41 6.42 -3.47 -6.45
N ALA A 42 7.11 -3.64 -7.57
CA ALA A 42 6.92 -4.78 -8.44
C ALA A 42 5.43 -4.94 -8.78
N ASP A 43 4.90 -6.15 -8.77
CA ASP A 43 3.49 -6.38 -9.07
C ASP A 43 2.54 -5.74 -8.05
N GLY A 44 3.05 -5.37 -6.88
CA GLY A 44 2.26 -4.67 -5.88
C GLY A 44 1.71 -3.35 -6.36
N VAL A 45 2.37 -2.69 -7.34
CA VAL A 45 1.87 -1.42 -7.86
C VAL A 45 0.48 -1.54 -8.50
N GLU A 46 0.11 -2.74 -8.96
CA GLU A 46 -1.20 -2.95 -9.56
C GLU A 46 -2.34 -2.73 -8.58
N ILE A 47 -2.09 -2.92 -7.28
CA ILE A 47 -3.10 -2.66 -6.25
C ILE A 47 -3.44 -1.17 -6.17
N GLY A 48 -2.50 -0.31 -6.55
CA GLY A 48 -2.73 1.14 -6.56
C GLY A 48 -3.54 1.64 -7.76
N VAL A 49 -3.86 0.78 -8.70
CA VAL A 49 -4.67 1.15 -9.86
C VAL A 49 -6.15 1.18 -9.47
N LYS A 50 -6.83 2.25 -9.82
CA LYS A 50 -8.26 2.41 -9.54
C LYS A 50 -9.05 1.20 -10.04
N GLY A 51 -9.88 0.65 -9.16
CA GLY A 51 -10.77 -0.46 -9.50
C GLY A 51 -10.16 -1.85 -9.37
N ARG A 52 -8.84 -1.98 -9.29
CA ARG A 52 -8.23 -3.31 -9.21
C ARG A 52 -8.57 -4.03 -7.90
N ALA A 53 -8.71 -3.30 -6.82
CA ALA A 53 -9.01 -3.89 -5.52
C ALA A 53 -10.45 -4.39 -5.41
N ASP A 54 -11.33 -3.95 -6.31
CA ASP A 54 -12.77 -4.26 -6.22
C ASP A 54 -13.08 -5.75 -6.32
N SER A 55 -12.23 -6.52 -6.99
CA SER A 55 -12.43 -7.96 -7.16
C SER A 55 -11.63 -8.81 -6.16
N ILE A 56 -10.91 -8.19 -5.23
CA ILE A 56 -10.05 -8.91 -4.30
C ILE A 56 -10.75 -9.06 -2.95
N ALA A 57 -11.05 -10.32 -2.62
CA ALA A 57 -11.70 -10.65 -1.35
C ALA A 57 -11.08 -11.96 -0.82
N ALA A 58 -10.02 -11.82 -0.02
CA ALA A 58 -9.37 -12.97 0.58
C ALA A 58 -10.29 -13.60 1.63
N GLU A 59 -10.35 -14.93 1.63
CA GLU A 59 -11.21 -15.64 2.57
C GLU A 59 -10.82 -15.31 4.01
N GLY A 60 -11.82 -14.96 4.82
CA GLY A 60 -11.59 -14.62 6.22
C GLY A 60 -11.30 -13.15 6.46
N PHE A 61 -11.19 -12.34 5.41
CA PHE A 61 -10.89 -10.92 5.51
C PHE A 61 -11.97 -10.07 4.85
N PRO A 62 -12.11 -8.80 5.26
CA PRO A 62 -12.98 -7.88 4.52
C PRO A 62 -12.47 -7.69 3.09
N PRO A 63 -13.32 -7.26 2.15
CA PRO A 63 -12.85 -6.93 0.80
C PRO A 63 -11.72 -5.91 0.83
N LEU A 64 -10.74 -6.06 -0.05
CA LEU A 64 -9.59 -5.16 -0.08
C LEU A 64 -10.00 -3.71 -0.31
N SER A 65 -11.00 -3.49 -1.18
CA SER A 65 -11.48 -2.12 -1.44
C SER A 65 -11.98 -1.43 -0.17
N LYS A 66 -12.64 -2.18 0.72
CA LYS A 66 -13.09 -1.63 1.99
C LYS A 66 -11.90 -1.24 2.88
N LEU A 67 -10.91 -2.13 2.98
CA LEU A 67 -9.71 -1.87 3.79
C LEU A 67 -8.93 -0.69 3.26
N MET A 68 -8.79 -0.58 1.95
CA MET A 68 -8.09 0.55 1.33
C MET A 68 -8.84 1.86 1.56
N ASN A 69 -10.18 1.82 1.53
CA ASN A 69 -10.98 3.00 1.82
C ASN A 69 -10.84 3.43 3.28
N ASP A 70 -10.90 2.48 4.21
CA ASP A 70 -10.70 2.75 5.64
C ASP A 70 -9.30 3.34 5.88
N TYR A 71 -8.29 2.77 5.23
CA TYR A 71 -6.92 3.24 5.32
C TYR A 71 -6.80 4.70 4.86
N ARG A 72 -7.42 5.03 3.72
CA ARG A 72 -7.41 6.38 3.19
C ARG A 72 -8.13 7.35 4.13
N GLU A 73 -9.29 6.96 4.68
CA GLU A 73 -10.06 7.81 5.58
C GLU A 73 -9.31 8.10 6.88
N LEU A 74 -8.45 7.19 7.31
CA LEU A 74 -7.61 7.41 8.48
C LEU A 74 -6.35 8.21 8.16
N GLY A 75 -6.24 8.73 6.95
CA GLY A 75 -5.10 9.55 6.52
C GLY A 75 -3.92 8.76 6.00
N GLY A 76 -4.11 7.47 5.70
CA GLY A 76 -3.04 6.61 5.21
C GLY A 76 -2.57 6.98 3.81
N LYS A 77 -1.26 6.92 3.60
CA LYS A 77 -0.64 7.19 2.30
C LYS A 77 -0.10 5.92 1.68
N ILE A 78 -0.14 5.87 0.35
CA ILE A 78 0.45 4.80 -0.43
C ILE A 78 1.58 5.39 -1.25
N LEU A 79 2.79 4.86 -1.07
CA LEU A 79 3.95 5.26 -1.88
C LEU A 79 4.13 4.21 -2.96
N ILE A 80 4.10 4.63 -4.22
CA ILE A 80 4.11 3.69 -5.33
C ILE A 80 5.37 3.87 -6.17
N CYS A 81 6.04 2.77 -6.47
CA CYS A 81 7.30 2.76 -7.21
C CYS A 81 7.11 3.28 -8.63
N GLY A 82 7.76 4.40 -8.96
CA GLY A 82 7.66 5.05 -10.26
C GLY A 82 8.09 4.15 -11.43
N PRO A 83 9.30 3.59 -11.40
CA PRO A 83 9.73 2.68 -12.47
C PRO A 83 8.82 1.47 -12.65
N CYS A 84 8.27 0.93 -11.56
CA CYS A 84 7.36 -0.22 -11.64
C CYS A 84 6.04 0.15 -12.31
N VAL A 85 5.53 1.34 -12.03
CA VAL A 85 4.33 1.88 -12.68
C VAL A 85 4.58 2.06 -14.17
N LYS A 86 5.72 2.66 -14.50
CA LYS A 86 6.09 2.94 -15.88
C LYS A 86 6.28 1.67 -16.70
N SER A 87 6.97 0.68 -16.14
CA SER A 87 7.25 -0.57 -16.85
C SER A 87 5.98 -1.37 -17.16
N ARG A 88 4.91 -1.11 -16.39
CA ARG A 88 3.62 -1.77 -16.58
C ARG A 88 2.64 -0.92 -17.38
N GLN A 89 3.11 0.20 -17.92
CA GLN A 89 2.30 1.11 -18.75
C GLN A 89 1.06 1.64 -18.02
N ILE A 90 1.20 1.86 -16.71
CA ILE A 90 0.15 2.45 -15.90
C ILE A 90 0.29 3.97 -15.98
N ASP A 91 -0.81 4.66 -16.30
CA ASP A 91 -0.80 6.12 -16.37
C ASP A 91 -0.96 6.69 -14.95
N ALA A 92 0.14 7.19 -14.39
CA ALA A 92 0.16 7.71 -13.04
C ALA A 92 -0.76 8.93 -12.86
N ALA A 93 -1.02 9.68 -13.93
CA ALA A 93 -1.84 10.88 -13.84
C ALA A 93 -3.33 10.58 -13.72
N THR A 94 -3.80 9.44 -14.24
CA THR A 94 -5.24 9.17 -14.34
C THR A 94 -5.68 7.85 -13.72
N GLN A 95 -4.78 6.90 -13.51
CA GLN A 95 -5.16 5.53 -13.13
C GLN A 95 -4.92 5.15 -11.68
N LEU A 96 -4.22 5.98 -10.90
CA LEU A 96 -3.90 5.63 -9.52
C LEU A 96 -4.95 6.14 -8.54
N VAL A 97 -5.09 5.43 -7.41
CA VAL A 97 -5.98 5.84 -6.32
C VAL A 97 -5.52 7.18 -5.73
N GLU A 98 -6.45 7.91 -5.12
CA GLU A 98 -6.22 9.30 -4.68
C GLU A 98 -5.05 9.48 -3.72
N ASN A 99 -4.87 8.54 -2.79
CA ASN A 99 -3.84 8.65 -1.76
C ASN A 99 -2.51 8.01 -2.16
N ALA A 100 -2.34 7.67 -3.43
CA ALA A 100 -1.08 7.13 -3.95
C ALA A 100 -0.19 8.27 -4.44
N GLU A 101 1.08 8.21 -4.03
CA GLU A 101 2.10 9.16 -4.46
C GLU A 101 3.20 8.37 -5.17
N VAL A 102 3.53 8.76 -6.39
CA VAL A 102 4.61 8.12 -7.15
C VAL A 102 5.94 8.61 -6.59
N VAL A 103 6.82 7.67 -6.23
CA VAL A 103 8.10 7.99 -5.63
C VAL A 103 9.23 7.19 -6.28
N ALA A 104 10.47 7.66 -6.04
CA ALA A 104 11.68 6.97 -6.46
C ALA A 104 12.32 6.27 -5.26
N ALA A 105 13.40 5.53 -5.52
CA ALA A 105 14.08 4.73 -4.50
C ALA A 105 14.48 5.54 -3.27
N ALA A 106 14.92 6.78 -3.45
CA ALA A 106 15.35 7.61 -2.32
C ALA A 106 14.25 7.82 -1.27
N ARG A 107 13.00 7.96 -1.72
CA ARG A 107 11.88 8.11 -0.79
C ARG A 107 11.61 6.83 -0.02
N PHE A 108 11.72 5.68 -0.66
CA PHE A 108 11.57 4.40 0.04
C PHE A 108 12.66 4.21 1.09
N VAL A 109 13.90 4.57 0.75
CA VAL A 109 15.00 4.49 1.72
C VAL A 109 14.72 5.41 2.92
N ALA A 110 14.24 6.64 2.66
CA ALA A 110 13.91 7.57 3.74
C ALA A 110 12.81 7.00 4.65
N GLU A 111 11.79 6.37 4.07
CA GLU A 111 10.73 5.74 4.86
C GLU A 111 11.26 4.57 5.69
N LEU A 112 12.10 3.73 5.09
CA LEU A 112 12.68 2.58 5.77
C LEU A 112 13.60 2.99 6.93
N THR A 113 14.40 4.05 6.74
CA THR A 113 15.31 4.51 7.80
C THR A 113 14.58 5.21 8.94
N SER A 114 13.38 5.73 8.72
CA SER A 114 12.59 6.37 9.76
C SER A 114 11.59 5.42 10.43
N ALA A 115 11.38 4.23 9.88
CA ALA A 115 10.45 3.27 10.45
C ALA A 115 11.03 2.59 11.69
N THR A 116 10.19 2.34 12.69
CA THR A 116 10.59 1.53 13.84
C THR A 116 10.57 0.05 13.48
N ASN A 117 9.70 -0.33 12.57
CA ASN A 117 9.64 -1.70 12.02
C ASN A 117 9.17 -1.65 10.57
N ALA A 118 9.68 -2.58 9.77
CA ALA A 118 9.28 -2.69 8.37
C ALA A 118 9.00 -4.17 8.05
N LEU A 119 7.93 -4.40 7.30
CA LEU A 119 7.50 -5.73 6.90
C LEU A 119 7.28 -5.74 5.39
N THR A 120 7.64 -6.85 4.75
CA THR A 120 7.47 -7.03 3.31
C THR A 120 6.51 -8.19 3.04
N TYR A 121 5.59 -7.94 2.15
CA TYR A 121 4.57 -8.93 1.75
C TYR A 121 4.61 -9.21 0.26
#